data_f2a3c8b4bbc82941e919f1e792b35957
#
_entry.id   f2a3c8b4bbc82941e919f1e792b35957
#
_cell.length_a   1.000
_cell.length_b   1.000
_cell.length_c   1.000
_cell.angle_alpha   90.00
_cell.angle_beta   90.00
_cell.angle_gamma   90.00
#
_symmetry.space_group_name_H-M   'P 1'
#
loop_
_entity.id
_entity.type
_entity.pdbx_description
1 polymer ?
#
loop_
_entity_poly.entity_id
_entity_poly.type
_entity_poly.pdbx_seq_one_letter_code
_entity_poly.pdbx_strand_id
1 'polypeptide(L)'
;MEAVVSVIMSVFKEPQEYLKHSIDSILTQSFKDFEFIIICDNPSDNNICNFLKVYKSIDYRIKLVINPTNMGLTKSLNIGLKLASGKYIARMDADDICMHERLYKQVAYLENNPEISVCGTNRYYIVNDKVVKKYNILFEKNGDIVSTFLLRSPFTHPSVMFRTILVKEGWKYNENFECAQDYELWSRMILSGLKMGNVSEPLIYYRVSSGQISCKKNAIQLECAKRIKKNILKSWNYSISDSELSLLVLPYQVDAIITTSRIKKFGTLVSNLGIVLDKNELIDRDSFDLEVLRTLMLLCSRSTSRISSFLYCLTYKKLSYNNLKEIFRFIISRIV
;
A
#
# COMPACT_ATOMS: atom_id res chain seq x y z
N MET A 1 -23.43 -22.26 -2.15
CA MET A 1 -23.53 -20.80 -1.91
C MET A 1 -22.25 -20.17 -2.43
N GLU A 2 -22.33 -19.04 -3.10
CA GLU A 2 -21.13 -18.27 -3.47
C GLU A 2 -20.52 -17.68 -2.20
N ALA A 3 -19.18 -17.76 -2.07
CA ALA A 3 -18.48 -17.20 -0.92
C ALA A 3 -18.69 -15.67 -0.83
N VAL A 4 -18.68 -15.12 0.39
CA VAL A 4 -18.77 -13.67 0.57
C VAL A 4 -17.45 -12.97 0.25
N VAL A 5 -16.31 -13.59 0.57
CA VAL A 5 -14.97 -13.02 0.33
C VAL A 5 -14.14 -13.96 -0.54
N SER A 6 -13.51 -13.42 -1.59
CA SER A 6 -12.43 -14.09 -2.33
C SER A 6 -11.09 -13.55 -1.83
N VAL A 7 -10.33 -14.37 -1.11
CA VAL A 7 -8.95 -14.00 -0.74
C VAL A 7 -8.01 -14.37 -1.89
N ILE A 8 -7.15 -13.46 -2.33
CA ILE A 8 -6.20 -13.67 -3.44
C ILE A 8 -4.77 -13.58 -2.91
N MET A 9 -3.98 -14.62 -3.16
CA MET A 9 -2.56 -14.70 -2.85
C MET A 9 -1.78 -15.17 -4.07
N SER A 10 -0.67 -14.49 -4.38
CA SER A 10 0.30 -14.97 -5.37
C SER A 10 1.53 -15.49 -4.63
N VAL A 11 2.03 -16.65 -5.03
CA VAL A 11 3.18 -17.34 -4.43
C VAL A 11 4.26 -17.52 -5.49
N PHE A 12 5.51 -17.17 -5.15
CA PHE A 12 6.65 -17.31 -6.08
C PHE A 12 7.86 -18.05 -5.46
N LYS A 13 8.56 -17.43 -4.52
CA LYS A 13 9.80 -17.96 -3.91
C LYS A 13 9.87 -17.71 -2.40
N GLU A 14 8.74 -17.53 -1.77
CA GLU A 14 8.67 -17.32 -0.34
C GLU A 14 9.18 -18.57 0.41
N PRO A 15 9.93 -18.40 1.52
CA PRO A 15 10.28 -19.51 2.41
C PRO A 15 9.04 -20.29 2.84
N GLN A 16 9.12 -21.62 2.81
CA GLN A 16 7.96 -22.47 3.10
C GLN A 16 7.35 -22.22 4.48
N GLU A 17 8.17 -21.82 5.46
CA GLU A 17 7.70 -21.45 6.81
C GLU A 17 6.84 -20.18 6.77
N TYR A 18 7.25 -19.15 6.02
CA TYR A 18 6.47 -17.92 5.88
C TYR A 18 5.17 -18.19 5.14
N LEU A 19 5.25 -18.95 4.05
CA LEU A 19 4.08 -19.37 3.27
C LEU A 19 3.09 -20.15 4.14
N LYS A 20 3.58 -21.07 5.00
CA LYS A 20 2.76 -21.79 5.98
C LYS A 20 2.01 -20.82 6.91
N HIS A 21 2.72 -19.91 7.57
CA HIS A 21 2.11 -18.96 8.49
C HIS A 21 1.08 -18.07 7.78
N SER A 22 1.36 -17.65 6.55
CA SER A 22 0.45 -16.83 5.76
C SER A 22 -0.84 -17.58 5.43
N ILE A 23 -0.75 -18.80 4.89
CA ILE A 23 -1.92 -19.65 4.55
C ILE A 23 -2.72 -19.98 5.80
N ASP A 24 -2.09 -20.45 6.88
CA ASP A 24 -2.75 -20.79 8.13
C ASP A 24 -3.50 -19.59 8.72
N SER A 25 -2.94 -18.38 8.61
CA SER A 25 -3.58 -17.16 9.10
C SER A 25 -4.88 -16.82 8.36
N ILE A 26 -5.00 -17.20 7.09
CA ILE A 26 -6.24 -17.06 6.32
C ILE A 26 -7.23 -18.17 6.69
N LEU A 27 -6.78 -19.43 6.74
CA LEU A 27 -7.66 -20.56 7.02
C LEU A 27 -8.29 -20.50 8.43
N THR A 28 -7.60 -19.84 9.37
CA THR A 28 -8.06 -19.68 10.76
C THR A 28 -8.85 -18.39 11.02
N GLN A 29 -9.15 -17.57 9.99
CA GLN A 29 -9.98 -16.37 10.17
C GLN A 29 -11.29 -16.65 10.90
N SER A 30 -11.76 -15.69 11.73
CA SER A 30 -13.07 -15.78 12.41
C SER A 30 -14.23 -15.80 11.40
N PHE A 31 -14.13 -15.04 10.33
CA PHE A 31 -15.05 -15.05 9.19
C PHE A 31 -14.83 -16.31 8.35
N LYS A 32 -15.84 -17.17 8.18
CA LYS A 32 -15.69 -18.50 7.55
C LYS A 32 -16.16 -18.57 6.11
N ASP A 33 -17.00 -17.62 5.68
CA ASP A 33 -17.61 -17.63 4.35
C ASP A 33 -16.69 -16.95 3.31
N PHE A 34 -15.60 -17.67 2.98
CA PHE A 34 -14.63 -17.21 1.98
C PHE A 34 -14.12 -18.36 1.11
N GLU A 35 -13.67 -18.02 -0.08
CA GLU A 35 -12.80 -18.84 -0.92
C GLU A 35 -11.37 -18.27 -0.87
N PHE A 36 -10.38 -19.14 -1.05
CA PHE A 36 -8.99 -18.76 -1.02
C PHE A 36 -8.29 -19.14 -2.34
N ILE A 37 -8.08 -18.16 -3.21
CA ILE A 37 -7.48 -18.31 -4.52
C ILE A 37 -5.97 -18.12 -4.39
N ILE A 38 -5.22 -19.19 -4.53
CA ILE A 38 -3.75 -19.18 -4.49
C ILE A 38 -3.22 -19.38 -5.91
N ILE A 39 -2.43 -18.42 -6.38
CA ILE A 39 -1.76 -18.46 -7.69
C ILE A 39 -0.30 -18.80 -7.48
N CYS A 40 0.13 -20.00 -7.85
CA CYS A 40 1.52 -20.40 -7.85
C CYS A 40 2.21 -19.90 -9.13
N ASP A 41 3.07 -18.90 -8.99
CA ASP A 41 3.80 -18.28 -10.11
C ASP A 41 5.20 -18.86 -10.30
N ASN A 42 5.49 -20.01 -9.69
CA ASN A 42 6.76 -20.74 -9.80
C ASN A 42 6.53 -22.22 -10.08
N PRO A 43 6.05 -22.58 -11.30
CA PRO A 43 5.70 -23.97 -11.64
C PRO A 43 6.92 -24.92 -11.65
N SER A 44 8.15 -24.39 -11.76
CA SER A 44 9.37 -25.19 -11.76
C SER A 44 9.82 -25.61 -10.35
N ASP A 45 9.27 -25.01 -9.29
CA ASP A 45 9.57 -25.39 -7.91
C ASP A 45 8.59 -26.45 -7.42
N ASN A 46 8.99 -27.71 -7.57
CA ASN A 46 8.19 -28.85 -7.15
C ASN A 46 7.88 -28.84 -5.64
N ASN A 47 8.75 -28.28 -4.79
CA ASN A 47 8.53 -28.26 -3.35
C ASN A 47 7.36 -27.31 -3.02
N ILE A 48 7.37 -26.08 -3.57
CA ILE A 48 6.28 -25.13 -3.40
C ILE A 48 4.99 -25.68 -4.00
N CYS A 49 5.03 -26.20 -5.23
CA CYS A 49 3.84 -26.75 -5.89
C CYS A 49 3.23 -27.90 -5.08
N ASN A 50 4.01 -28.84 -4.58
CA ASN A 50 3.53 -29.96 -3.79
C ASN A 50 2.99 -29.49 -2.42
N PHE A 51 3.68 -28.56 -1.78
CA PHE A 51 3.20 -27.95 -0.54
C PHE A 51 1.81 -27.33 -0.71
N LEU A 52 1.59 -26.54 -1.76
CA LEU A 52 0.28 -25.94 -2.06
C LEU A 52 -0.80 -26.97 -2.42
N LYS A 53 -0.43 -28.06 -3.13
CA LYS A 53 -1.36 -29.16 -3.42
C LYS A 53 -1.83 -29.87 -2.15
N VAL A 54 -0.95 -30.04 -1.14
CA VAL A 54 -1.33 -30.58 0.17
C VAL A 54 -2.36 -29.67 0.82
N TYR A 55 -2.13 -28.34 0.88
CA TYR A 55 -3.13 -27.42 1.45
C TYR A 55 -4.47 -27.48 0.73
N LYS A 56 -4.45 -27.53 -0.63
CA LYS A 56 -5.69 -27.71 -1.41
C LYS A 56 -6.43 -29.01 -1.07
N SER A 57 -5.72 -30.07 -0.71
CA SER A 57 -6.36 -31.36 -0.37
C SER A 57 -7.01 -31.39 1.01
N ILE A 58 -6.55 -30.54 1.94
CA ILE A 58 -7.04 -30.50 3.33
C ILE A 58 -8.10 -29.42 3.58
N ASP A 59 -8.20 -28.40 2.71
CA ASP A 59 -9.22 -27.36 2.86
C ASP A 59 -9.90 -27.06 1.52
N TYR A 60 -11.20 -27.36 1.44
CA TYR A 60 -12.01 -27.22 0.22
C TYR A 60 -12.19 -25.77 -0.25
N ARG A 61 -11.97 -24.79 0.62
CA ARG A 61 -12.04 -23.36 0.29
C ARG A 61 -10.88 -22.92 -0.60
N ILE A 62 -9.80 -23.69 -0.67
CA ILE A 62 -8.61 -23.36 -1.48
C ILE A 62 -8.83 -23.70 -2.95
N LYS A 63 -8.71 -22.69 -3.80
CA LYS A 63 -8.63 -22.80 -5.24
C LYS A 63 -7.19 -22.56 -5.68
N LEU A 64 -6.45 -23.63 -5.98
CA LEU A 64 -5.05 -23.54 -6.43
C LEU A 64 -4.99 -23.44 -7.96
N VAL A 65 -4.29 -22.42 -8.45
CA VAL A 65 -3.92 -22.25 -9.86
C VAL A 65 -2.38 -22.26 -9.95
N ILE A 66 -1.84 -23.05 -10.87
CA ILE A 66 -0.41 -23.06 -11.15
C ILE A 66 -0.22 -22.42 -12.52
N ASN A 67 0.50 -21.30 -12.58
CA ASN A 67 0.80 -20.62 -13.83
C ASN A 67 1.70 -21.51 -14.71
N PRO A 68 1.58 -21.46 -16.04
CA PRO A 68 2.41 -22.28 -16.93
C PRO A 68 3.90 -21.89 -16.91
N THR A 69 4.18 -20.64 -16.58
CA THR A 69 5.53 -20.05 -16.40
C THR A 69 5.47 -18.97 -15.33
N ASN A 70 6.61 -18.40 -14.94
CA ASN A 70 6.63 -17.18 -14.13
C ASN A 70 6.04 -16.01 -14.94
N MET A 71 4.84 -15.60 -14.61
CA MET A 71 4.11 -14.50 -15.27
C MET A 71 4.30 -13.15 -14.57
N GLY A 72 4.82 -13.16 -13.35
CA GLY A 72 4.98 -11.99 -12.48
C GLY A 72 3.74 -11.65 -11.66
N LEU A 73 3.96 -10.89 -10.57
CA LEU A 73 2.95 -10.59 -9.56
C LEU A 73 1.68 -9.95 -10.16
N THR A 74 1.84 -8.96 -11.03
CA THR A 74 0.70 -8.20 -11.62
C THR A 74 -0.25 -9.11 -12.41
N LYS A 75 0.29 -9.98 -13.26
CA LYS A 75 -0.53 -10.92 -14.05
C LYS A 75 -1.16 -11.98 -13.16
N SER A 76 -0.41 -12.52 -12.19
CA SER A 76 -0.91 -13.49 -11.22
C SER A 76 -2.07 -12.94 -10.41
N LEU A 77 -1.98 -11.68 -9.95
CA LEU A 77 -3.09 -11.01 -9.28
C LEU A 77 -4.31 -10.83 -10.21
N ASN A 78 -4.11 -10.44 -11.47
CA ASN A 78 -5.20 -10.33 -12.43
C ASN A 78 -5.90 -11.67 -12.72
N ILE A 79 -5.17 -12.78 -12.73
CA ILE A 79 -5.75 -14.14 -12.80
C ILE A 79 -6.64 -14.37 -11.59
N GLY A 80 -6.15 -14.05 -10.39
CA GLY A 80 -6.93 -14.15 -9.14
C GLY A 80 -8.20 -13.30 -9.18
N LEU A 81 -8.10 -12.04 -9.64
CA LEU A 81 -9.26 -11.15 -9.80
C LEU A 81 -10.33 -11.76 -10.71
N LYS A 82 -9.92 -12.34 -11.83
CA LYS A 82 -10.84 -12.97 -12.81
C LYS A 82 -11.56 -14.20 -12.23
N LEU A 83 -10.94 -14.91 -11.32
CA LEU A 83 -11.47 -16.13 -10.70
C LEU A 83 -12.32 -15.88 -9.45
N ALA A 84 -12.25 -14.67 -8.90
CA ALA A 84 -12.97 -14.28 -7.70
C ALA A 84 -14.48 -14.29 -7.94
N SER A 85 -15.22 -15.01 -7.07
CA SER A 85 -16.68 -15.12 -7.13
C SER A 85 -17.38 -14.42 -5.96
N GLY A 86 -16.65 -14.09 -4.87
CA GLY A 86 -17.20 -13.44 -3.69
C GLY A 86 -17.68 -12.01 -3.93
N LYS A 87 -18.49 -11.49 -3.01
CA LYS A 87 -18.94 -10.08 -2.99
C LYS A 87 -17.76 -9.11 -2.81
N TYR A 88 -16.74 -9.54 -2.08
CA TYR A 88 -15.53 -8.80 -1.79
C TYR A 88 -14.28 -9.57 -2.21
N ILE A 89 -13.24 -8.83 -2.57
CA ILE A 89 -11.91 -9.38 -2.85
C ILE A 89 -10.95 -8.85 -1.80
N ALA A 90 -10.29 -9.77 -1.07
CA ALA A 90 -9.24 -9.45 -0.12
C ALA A 90 -7.88 -9.89 -0.66
N ARG A 91 -6.90 -9.01 -0.61
CA ARG A 91 -5.54 -9.31 -1.03
C ARG A 91 -4.71 -9.81 0.16
N MET A 92 -3.76 -10.74 -0.08
CA MET A 92 -2.80 -11.21 0.92
C MET A 92 -1.45 -11.49 0.26
N ASP A 93 -0.34 -11.09 0.92
CA ASP A 93 1.01 -11.51 0.56
C ASP A 93 1.34 -12.87 1.17
N ALA A 94 2.18 -13.64 0.48
CA ALA A 94 2.52 -15.00 0.87
C ALA A 94 3.56 -15.08 2.01
N ASP A 95 4.09 -13.95 2.46
CA ASP A 95 5.05 -13.81 3.57
C ASP A 95 4.50 -13.02 4.78
N ASP A 96 3.29 -12.46 4.65
CA ASP A 96 2.61 -11.71 5.71
C ASP A 96 1.71 -12.61 6.57
N ILE A 97 1.22 -12.10 7.70
CA ILE A 97 0.30 -12.83 8.58
C ILE A 97 -0.97 -12.00 8.80
N CYS A 98 -2.12 -12.60 8.50
CA CYS A 98 -3.42 -12.00 8.70
C CYS A 98 -3.85 -12.11 10.17
N MET A 99 -4.32 -11.04 10.79
CA MET A 99 -4.88 -11.12 12.13
C MET A 99 -6.27 -11.79 12.09
N HIS A 100 -6.62 -12.53 13.13
CA HIS A 100 -7.76 -13.44 13.18
C HIS A 100 -9.12 -12.81 12.78
N GLU A 101 -9.33 -11.54 13.07
CA GLU A 101 -10.61 -10.84 12.80
C GLU A 101 -10.57 -9.96 11.53
N ARG A 102 -9.53 -10.03 10.72
CA ARG A 102 -9.36 -9.12 9.60
C ARG A 102 -10.54 -9.18 8.62
N LEU A 103 -10.89 -10.36 8.13
CA LEU A 103 -11.96 -10.48 7.13
C LEU A 103 -13.30 -10.02 7.71
N TYR A 104 -13.59 -10.40 8.94
CA TYR A 104 -14.82 -9.99 9.64
C TYR A 104 -14.94 -8.46 9.73
N LYS A 105 -13.89 -7.79 10.22
CA LYS A 105 -13.90 -6.33 10.42
C LYS A 105 -13.96 -5.57 9.10
N GLN A 106 -13.26 -6.03 8.05
CA GLN A 106 -13.30 -5.37 6.75
C GLN A 106 -14.65 -5.57 6.04
N VAL A 107 -15.25 -6.74 6.13
CA VAL A 107 -16.62 -6.99 5.62
C VAL A 107 -17.60 -6.07 6.34
N ALA A 108 -17.58 -6.06 7.68
CA ALA A 108 -18.45 -5.18 8.47
C ALA A 108 -18.25 -3.70 8.13
N TYR A 109 -17.00 -3.27 7.93
CA TYR A 109 -16.69 -1.89 7.53
C TYR A 109 -17.30 -1.55 6.16
N LEU A 110 -17.14 -2.40 5.14
CA LEU A 110 -17.68 -2.16 3.80
C LEU A 110 -19.22 -2.26 3.77
N GLU A 111 -19.83 -3.14 4.58
CA GLU A 111 -21.30 -3.21 4.68
C GLU A 111 -21.89 -1.95 5.34
N ASN A 112 -21.23 -1.40 6.36
CA ASN A 112 -21.67 -0.18 7.06
C ASN A 112 -21.34 1.12 6.27
N ASN A 113 -20.50 1.05 5.23
CA ASN A 113 -20.10 2.19 4.42
C ASN A 113 -20.27 1.84 2.93
N PRO A 114 -21.52 1.80 2.42
CA PRO A 114 -21.82 1.34 1.05
C PRO A 114 -21.17 2.21 -0.03
N GLU A 115 -20.87 3.46 0.27
CA GLU A 115 -20.18 4.38 -0.64
C GLU A 115 -18.69 4.09 -0.78
N ILE A 116 -18.08 3.37 0.17
CA ILE A 116 -16.65 3.02 0.12
C ILE A 116 -16.44 1.82 -0.80
N SER A 117 -15.60 2.01 -1.78
CA SER A 117 -15.25 1.02 -2.81
C SER A 117 -14.09 0.12 -2.42
N VAL A 118 -13.09 0.68 -1.73
CA VAL A 118 -11.85 0.01 -1.30
C VAL A 118 -11.56 0.37 0.15
N CYS A 119 -11.23 -0.61 0.98
CA CYS A 119 -10.70 -0.37 2.31
C CYS A 119 -9.37 -1.09 2.54
N GLY A 120 -8.47 -0.43 3.24
CA GLY A 120 -7.26 -1.02 3.80
C GLY A 120 -7.34 -1.16 5.32
N THR A 121 -6.24 -1.57 5.93
CA THR A 121 -6.08 -1.58 7.39
C THR A 121 -4.70 -1.09 7.79
N ASN A 122 -4.54 -0.69 9.04
CA ASN A 122 -3.22 -0.50 9.63
C ASN A 122 -2.49 -1.84 9.76
N ARG A 123 -1.20 -1.79 10.09
CA ARG A 123 -0.32 -2.97 10.21
C ARG A 123 0.63 -2.85 11.39
N TYR A 124 1.04 -4.00 11.91
CA TYR A 124 2.28 -4.15 12.62
C TYR A 124 3.38 -4.67 11.70
N TYR A 125 4.62 -4.57 12.09
CA TYR A 125 5.75 -5.07 11.31
C TYR A 125 6.32 -6.34 11.94
N ILE A 126 6.80 -7.26 11.09
CA ILE A 126 7.68 -8.36 11.49
C ILE A 126 9.07 -8.02 10.92
N VAL A 127 10.05 -7.84 11.80
CA VAL A 127 11.44 -7.54 11.45
C VAL A 127 12.31 -8.59 12.13
N ASN A 128 13.12 -9.34 11.36
CA ASN A 128 13.93 -10.44 11.88
C ASN A 128 13.10 -11.40 12.76
N ASP A 129 11.92 -11.80 12.26
CA ASP A 129 10.94 -12.70 12.88
C ASP A 129 10.39 -12.21 14.24
N LYS A 130 10.61 -10.96 14.59
CA LYS A 130 10.04 -10.32 15.78
C LYS A 130 8.97 -9.31 15.40
N VAL A 131 7.86 -9.35 16.12
CA VAL A 131 6.78 -8.38 15.96
C VAL A 131 7.22 -7.04 16.54
N VAL A 132 7.25 -6.02 15.69
CA VAL A 132 7.51 -4.63 16.06
C VAL A 132 6.18 -3.87 15.98
N LYS A 133 5.61 -3.52 17.12
CA LYS A 133 4.37 -2.74 17.22
C LYS A 133 4.63 -1.25 16.92
N LYS A 134 5.19 -0.95 15.76
CA LYS A 134 5.40 0.41 15.31
C LYS A 134 4.16 0.88 14.57
N TYR A 135 3.48 1.88 15.10
CA TYR A 135 2.32 2.48 14.47
C TYR A 135 2.73 3.23 13.20
N ASN A 136 2.19 2.80 12.07
CA ASN A 136 2.12 3.65 10.90
C ASN A 136 0.64 4.06 10.76
N ILE A 137 0.31 5.28 11.19
CA ILE A 137 -1.05 5.77 11.14
C ILE A 137 -1.39 6.02 9.68
N LEU A 138 -2.23 5.16 9.10
CA LEU A 138 -2.87 5.41 7.82
C LEU A 138 -4.07 6.35 8.05
N PHE A 139 -4.34 7.17 7.07
CA PHE A 139 -5.55 7.97 7.07
C PHE A 139 -6.78 7.09 6.89
N GLU A 140 -7.84 7.38 7.63
CA GLU A 140 -9.05 6.55 7.68
C GLU A 140 -10.12 7.03 6.70
N LYS A 141 -10.28 8.35 6.58
CA LYS A 141 -11.34 8.98 5.80
C LYS A 141 -10.92 9.22 4.36
N ASN A 142 -11.88 9.16 3.45
CA ASN A 142 -11.64 9.35 2.02
C ASN A 142 -10.91 10.66 1.70
N GLY A 143 -11.33 11.79 2.28
CA GLY A 143 -10.69 13.10 2.04
C GLY A 143 -9.21 13.10 2.39
N ASP A 144 -8.86 12.54 3.54
CA ASP A 144 -7.47 12.41 4.01
C ASP A 144 -6.65 11.49 3.09
N ILE A 145 -7.23 10.36 2.67
CA ILE A 145 -6.61 9.39 1.76
C ILE A 145 -6.33 10.06 0.41
N VAL A 146 -7.33 10.74 -0.15
CA VAL A 146 -7.20 11.47 -1.41
C VAL A 146 -6.16 12.58 -1.32
N SER A 147 -6.05 13.25 -0.17
CA SER A 147 -5.07 14.33 0.02
C SER A 147 -3.62 13.84 0.03
N THR A 148 -3.39 12.55 0.31
CA THR A 148 -2.04 12.00 0.47
C THR A 148 -1.55 11.18 -0.71
N PHE A 149 -2.44 10.77 -1.62
CA PHE A 149 -2.08 9.81 -2.67
C PHE A 149 -1.07 10.34 -3.70
N LEU A 150 -0.92 11.65 -3.86
CA LEU A 150 0.17 12.22 -4.65
C LEU A 150 1.54 11.92 -4.03
N LEU A 151 1.64 11.91 -2.72
CA LEU A 151 2.92 11.73 -2.02
C LEU A 151 3.28 10.26 -1.85
N ARG A 152 2.30 9.38 -1.57
CA ARG A 152 2.51 7.93 -1.37
C ARG A 152 1.29 7.10 -1.75
N SER A 153 1.48 5.78 -1.88
CA SER A 153 0.35 4.83 -1.95
C SER A 153 -0.49 4.93 -0.67
N PRO A 154 -1.82 5.03 -0.77
CA PRO A 154 -2.69 5.22 0.39
C PRO A 154 -2.87 3.98 1.24
N PHE A 155 -2.54 2.79 0.71
CA PHE A 155 -2.79 1.52 1.36
C PHE A 155 -1.52 0.69 1.55
N THR A 156 -1.58 -0.21 2.54
CA THR A 156 -0.71 -1.37 2.61
C THR A 156 -1.30 -2.44 1.71
N HIS A 157 -0.68 -2.73 0.56
CA HIS A 157 -1.27 -3.59 -0.45
C HIS A 157 -1.82 -4.93 0.06
N PRO A 158 -1.09 -5.71 0.92
CA PRO A 158 -1.63 -6.96 1.46
C PRO A 158 -2.82 -6.80 2.41
N SER A 159 -3.15 -5.58 2.81
CA SER A 159 -4.27 -5.33 3.72
C SER A 159 -5.58 -4.94 3.02
N VAL A 160 -5.58 -4.75 1.71
CA VAL A 160 -6.78 -4.21 1.03
C VAL A 160 -7.89 -5.23 0.88
N MET A 161 -9.12 -4.73 0.98
CA MET A 161 -10.35 -5.39 0.56
C MET A 161 -11.18 -4.41 -0.29
N PHE A 162 -11.77 -4.90 -1.39
CA PHE A 162 -12.57 -4.07 -2.28
C PHE A 162 -13.76 -4.85 -2.86
N ARG A 163 -14.73 -4.11 -3.36
CA ARG A 163 -15.96 -4.70 -3.93
C ARG A 163 -15.67 -5.37 -5.27
N THR A 164 -16.11 -6.61 -5.45
CA THR A 164 -15.88 -7.39 -6.68
C THR A 164 -16.56 -6.76 -7.91
N ILE A 165 -17.62 -5.98 -7.71
CA ILE A 165 -18.27 -5.25 -8.80
C ILE A 165 -17.27 -4.38 -9.59
N LEU A 166 -16.24 -3.81 -8.93
CA LEU A 166 -15.20 -3.04 -9.60
C LEU A 166 -14.47 -3.86 -10.69
N VAL A 167 -14.23 -5.16 -10.44
CA VAL A 167 -13.58 -6.02 -11.42
C VAL A 167 -14.49 -6.24 -12.63
N LYS A 168 -15.80 -6.39 -12.40
CA LYS A 168 -16.81 -6.49 -13.47
C LYS A 168 -16.89 -5.20 -14.30
N GLU A 169 -16.63 -4.05 -13.69
CA GLU A 169 -16.54 -2.74 -14.35
C GLU A 169 -15.19 -2.51 -15.06
N GLY A 170 -14.28 -3.48 -15.03
CA GLY A 170 -13.00 -3.42 -15.74
C GLY A 170 -11.81 -2.98 -14.91
N TRP A 171 -11.99 -2.73 -13.59
CA TRP A 171 -10.88 -2.38 -12.72
C TRP A 171 -9.97 -3.58 -12.48
N LYS A 172 -8.71 -3.46 -12.88
CA LYS A 172 -7.66 -4.47 -12.73
C LYS A 172 -6.29 -3.80 -12.63
N TYR A 173 -5.31 -4.56 -12.19
CA TYR A 173 -3.92 -4.11 -12.19
C TYR A 173 -3.42 -3.89 -13.62
N ASN A 174 -2.69 -2.79 -13.82
CA ASN A 174 -2.11 -2.47 -15.13
C ASN A 174 -0.81 -3.26 -15.35
N GLU A 175 -0.82 -4.17 -16.30
CA GLU A 175 0.31 -5.07 -16.59
C GLU A 175 1.56 -4.35 -17.16
N ASN A 176 1.43 -3.09 -17.55
CA ASN A 176 2.57 -2.24 -17.92
C ASN A 176 3.33 -1.67 -16.70
N PHE A 177 2.89 -2.02 -15.48
CA PHE A 177 3.56 -1.68 -14.22
C PHE A 177 4.05 -2.95 -13.55
N GLU A 178 5.35 -3.21 -13.68
CA GLU A 178 6.01 -4.35 -13.02
C GLU A 178 6.13 -4.13 -11.50
N CYS A 179 6.23 -2.87 -11.07
CA CYS A 179 6.26 -2.44 -9.68
C CYS A 179 5.25 -1.31 -9.46
N ALA A 180 4.86 -1.09 -8.19
CA ALA A 180 3.88 -0.08 -7.80
C ALA A 180 2.52 -0.20 -8.53
N GLN A 181 2.16 -1.40 -8.99
CA GLN A 181 0.90 -1.71 -9.67
C GLN A 181 -0.32 -1.42 -8.80
N ASP A 182 -0.17 -1.57 -7.49
CA ASP A 182 -1.15 -1.21 -6.47
C ASP A 182 -1.38 0.30 -6.42
N TYR A 183 -0.30 1.07 -6.34
CA TYR A 183 -0.37 2.53 -6.33
C TYR A 183 -0.99 3.08 -7.62
N GLU A 184 -0.66 2.48 -8.77
CA GLU A 184 -1.25 2.83 -10.05
C GLU A 184 -2.76 2.59 -10.05
N LEU A 185 -3.22 1.41 -9.59
CA LEU A 185 -4.63 1.06 -9.53
C LEU A 185 -5.40 2.02 -8.61
N TRP A 186 -4.90 2.26 -7.40
CA TRP A 186 -5.54 3.16 -6.47
C TRP A 186 -5.60 4.59 -6.98
N SER A 187 -4.54 5.07 -7.64
CA SER A 187 -4.53 6.42 -8.22
C SER A 187 -5.59 6.59 -9.31
N ARG A 188 -5.77 5.61 -10.21
CA ARG A 188 -6.85 5.64 -11.21
C ARG A 188 -8.22 5.64 -10.56
N MET A 189 -8.44 4.79 -9.56
CA MET A 189 -9.72 4.71 -8.84
C MET A 189 -10.05 6.03 -8.14
N ILE A 190 -9.09 6.66 -7.45
CA ILE A 190 -9.26 7.97 -6.80
C ILE A 190 -9.60 9.04 -7.83
N LEU A 191 -8.87 9.08 -8.94
CA LEU A 191 -9.09 10.08 -10.00
C LEU A 191 -10.45 9.91 -10.70
N SER A 192 -11.04 8.72 -10.66
CA SER A 192 -12.41 8.47 -11.16
C SER A 192 -13.50 8.76 -10.13
N GLY A 193 -13.16 9.23 -8.92
CA GLY A 193 -14.11 9.59 -7.87
C GLY A 193 -14.53 8.43 -6.97
N LEU A 194 -13.93 7.24 -7.08
CA LEU A 194 -14.21 6.12 -6.19
C LEU A 194 -13.74 6.45 -4.76
N LYS A 195 -14.62 6.25 -3.78
CA LYS A 195 -14.31 6.55 -2.38
C LYS A 195 -13.57 5.40 -1.70
N MET A 196 -12.62 5.77 -0.86
CA MET A 196 -11.72 4.85 -0.17
C MET A 196 -11.71 5.10 1.34
N GLY A 197 -11.38 4.07 2.10
CA GLY A 197 -11.27 4.16 3.55
C GLY A 197 -10.22 3.21 4.13
N ASN A 198 -9.93 3.36 5.40
CA ASN A 198 -9.12 2.40 6.16
C ASN A 198 -9.78 2.07 7.49
N VAL A 199 -9.74 0.81 7.86
CA VAL A 199 -10.00 0.39 9.24
C VAL A 199 -8.79 0.82 10.08
N SER A 200 -9.04 1.56 11.16
CA SER A 200 -7.98 2.14 12.03
C SER A 200 -7.14 1.08 12.73
N GLU A 201 -7.69 -0.09 12.95
CA GLU A 201 -7.00 -1.17 13.62
C GLU A 201 -5.91 -1.81 12.74
N PRO A 202 -4.76 -2.20 13.33
CA PRO A 202 -3.81 -3.05 12.64
C PRO A 202 -4.39 -4.46 12.55
N LEU A 203 -4.64 -4.93 11.31
CA LEU A 203 -5.23 -6.25 11.06
C LEU A 203 -4.31 -7.16 10.23
N ILE A 204 -3.06 -6.75 10.05
CA ILE A 204 -2.03 -7.52 9.37
C ILE A 204 -0.66 -7.32 10.06
N TYR A 205 0.13 -8.38 10.11
CA TYR A 205 1.54 -8.32 10.40
C TYR A 205 2.28 -8.33 9.06
N TYR A 206 2.89 -7.20 8.73
CA TYR A 206 3.63 -6.98 7.50
C TYR A 206 5.10 -7.34 7.70
N ARG A 207 5.59 -8.33 6.96
CA ARG A 207 6.99 -8.76 7.05
C ARG A 207 7.89 -7.81 6.27
N VAL A 208 9.02 -7.42 6.89
CA VAL A 208 10.06 -6.61 6.27
C VAL A 208 11.29 -7.47 6.07
N SER A 209 11.67 -7.69 4.83
CA SER A 209 12.86 -8.46 4.46
C SER A 209 13.64 -7.77 3.35
N SER A 210 14.95 -8.05 3.28
CA SER A 210 15.80 -7.57 2.17
C SER A 210 15.44 -8.21 0.83
N GLY A 211 14.66 -9.28 0.86
CA GLY A 211 14.17 -10.01 -0.32
C GLY A 211 13.01 -9.36 -1.04
N GLN A 212 12.35 -8.36 -0.44
CA GLN A 212 11.16 -7.73 -1.01
C GLN A 212 11.44 -7.03 -2.34
N ILE A 213 10.42 -7.02 -3.21
CA ILE A 213 10.45 -6.35 -4.52
C ILE A 213 10.82 -4.88 -4.38
N SER A 214 10.31 -4.21 -3.37
CA SER A 214 10.61 -2.80 -3.07
C SER A 214 12.08 -2.51 -2.79
N CYS A 215 12.83 -3.49 -2.27
CA CYS A 215 14.26 -3.36 -2.06
C CYS A 215 15.04 -3.74 -3.33
N LYS A 216 14.71 -4.88 -3.94
CA LYS A 216 15.47 -5.43 -5.09
C LYS A 216 15.27 -4.65 -6.39
N LYS A 217 14.09 -4.09 -6.60
CA LYS A 217 13.69 -3.36 -7.82
C LYS A 217 13.45 -1.87 -7.56
N ASN A 218 14.17 -1.26 -6.62
CA ASN A 218 13.96 0.13 -6.20
C ASN A 218 13.99 1.11 -7.38
N ALA A 219 14.95 0.99 -8.30
CA ALA A 219 15.03 1.87 -9.47
C ALA A 219 13.78 1.79 -10.36
N ILE A 220 13.30 0.57 -10.67
CA ILE A 220 12.08 0.36 -11.47
C ILE A 220 10.85 0.91 -10.72
N GLN A 221 10.78 0.68 -9.41
CA GLN A 221 9.69 1.19 -8.58
C GLN A 221 9.64 2.72 -8.57
N LEU A 222 10.80 3.38 -8.52
CA LEU A 222 10.89 4.84 -8.58
C LEU A 222 10.41 5.38 -9.92
N GLU A 223 10.78 4.75 -11.05
CA GLU A 223 10.30 5.15 -12.37
C GLU A 223 8.79 4.92 -12.52
N CYS A 224 8.25 3.80 -12.02
CA CYS A 224 6.82 3.59 -11.95
C CYS A 224 6.12 4.67 -11.11
N ALA A 225 6.66 5.01 -9.94
CA ALA A 225 6.12 6.07 -9.08
C ALA A 225 6.15 7.44 -9.76
N LYS A 226 7.21 7.78 -10.50
CA LYS A 226 7.26 9.03 -11.30
C LYS A 226 6.16 9.07 -12.36
N ARG A 227 5.98 7.97 -13.11
CA ARG A 227 4.90 7.86 -14.12
C ARG A 227 3.52 8.07 -13.48
N ILE A 228 3.25 7.43 -12.34
CA ILE A 228 1.99 7.56 -11.61
C ILE A 228 1.77 9.02 -11.19
N LYS A 229 2.76 9.63 -10.51
CA LYS A 229 2.68 11.02 -10.05
C LYS A 229 2.52 12.02 -11.19
N LYS A 230 3.19 11.78 -12.32
CA LYS A 230 3.02 12.59 -13.54
C LYS A 230 1.59 12.51 -14.08
N ASN A 231 0.98 11.31 -14.08
CA ASN A 231 -0.40 11.14 -14.52
C ASN A 231 -1.40 11.82 -13.57
N ILE A 232 -1.19 11.72 -12.25
CA ILE A 232 -1.99 12.42 -11.25
C ILE A 232 -1.95 13.92 -11.48
N LEU A 233 -0.75 14.51 -11.61
CA LEU A 233 -0.58 15.95 -11.81
C LEU A 233 -1.15 16.42 -13.14
N LYS A 234 -1.01 15.61 -14.20
CA LYS A 234 -1.62 15.87 -15.50
C LYS A 234 -3.15 15.94 -15.40
N SER A 235 -3.80 15.06 -14.63
CA SER A 235 -5.25 15.09 -14.42
C SER A 235 -5.73 16.35 -13.68
N TRP A 236 -4.83 17.00 -12.95
CA TRP A 236 -5.05 18.28 -12.27
C TRP A 236 -4.58 19.49 -13.13
N ASN A 237 -4.30 19.29 -14.42
CA ASN A 237 -3.79 20.32 -15.34
C ASN A 237 -2.49 20.96 -14.87
N TYR A 238 -1.65 20.23 -14.14
CA TYR A 238 -0.34 20.68 -13.68
C TYR A 238 0.78 20.04 -14.50
N SER A 239 1.60 20.89 -15.12
CA SER A 239 2.81 20.46 -15.83
C SER A 239 4.00 20.42 -14.88
N ILE A 240 4.69 19.28 -14.82
CA ILE A 240 5.83 19.06 -13.93
C ILE A 240 7.06 18.66 -14.73
N SER A 241 8.22 19.20 -14.39
CA SER A 241 9.52 18.82 -14.97
C SER A 241 10.04 17.49 -14.39
N ASP A 242 10.94 16.82 -15.11
CA ASP A 242 11.56 15.58 -14.64
C ASP A 242 12.42 15.79 -13.38
N SER A 243 13.02 16.99 -13.21
CA SER A 243 13.74 17.38 -12.00
C SER A 243 12.82 17.48 -10.78
N GLU A 244 11.64 18.05 -10.94
CA GLU A 244 10.62 18.13 -9.88
C GLU A 244 10.02 16.76 -9.58
N LEU A 245 9.74 15.93 -10.58
CA LEU A 245 9.32 14.54 -10.38
C LEU A 245 10.35 13.75 -9.57
N SER A 246 11.64 13.97 -9.83
CA SER A 246 12.73 13.35 -9.07
C SER A 246 12.75 13.80 -7.61
N LEU A 247 12.32 15.03 -7.30
CA LEU A 247 12.11 15.50 -5.93
C LEU A 247 10.90 14.80 -5.27
N LEU A 248 9.78 14.63 -5.98
CA LEU A 248 8.59 13.97 -5.44
C LEU A 248 8.81 12.49 -5.08
N VAL A 249 9.79 11.82 -5.68
CA VAL A 249 10.15 10.44 -5.33
C VAL A 249 11.36 10.35 -4.40
N LEU A 250 11.98 11.48 -4.04
CA LEU A 250 13.14 11.54 -3.15
C LEU A 250 12.96 10.78 -1.82
N PRO A 251 11.78 10.79 -1.16
CA PRO A 251 11.55 10.05 0.08
C PRO A 251 11.75 8.53 -0.05
N TYR A 252 11.63 7.98 -1.26
CA TYR A 252 11.69 6.54 -1.57
C TYR A 252 13.05 6.10 -2.15
N GLN A 253 13.95 7.04 -2.47
CA GLN A 253 15.29 6.73 -2.96
C GLN A 253 16.17 6.27 -1.80
N VAL A 254 16.51 4.99 -1.75
CA VAL A 254 17.28 4.39 -0.64
C VAL A 254 18.69 4.98 -0.56
N ASP A 255 19.39 5.05 -1.70
CA ASP A 255 20.81 5.47 -1.78
C ASP A 255 20.98 6.97 -2.05
N ALA A 256 19.91 7.76 -1.96
CA ALA A 256 20.00 9.18 -2.25
C ALA A 256 20.72 9.95 -1.13
N ILE A 257 21.69 10.77 -1.50
CA ILE A 257 22.28 11.77 -0.59
C ILE A 257 21.23 12.87 -0.36
N ILE A 258 20.71 12.93 0.86
CA ILE A 258 19.73 13.92 1.26
C ILE A 258 20.46 15.13 1.87
N THR A 259 20.43 16.26 1.16
CA THR A 259 20.99 17.52 1.64
C THR A 259 19.88 18.50 2.04
N THR A 260 20.19 19.48 2.90
CA THR A 260 19.25 20.55 3.26
C THR A 260 18.74 21.31 2.04
N SER A 261 19.58 21.50 1.01
CA SER A 261 19.18 22.13 -0.26
C SER A 261 18.09 21.34 -0.99
N ARG A 262 18.24 20.01 -1.09
CA ARG A 262 17.21 19.13 -1.71
C ARG A 262 15.91 19.14 -0.92
N ILE A 263 15.99 19.16 0.41
CA ILE A 263 14.81 19.26 1.29
C ILE A 263 14.07 20.58 1.07
N LYS A 264 14.81 21.70 0.99
CA LYS A 264 14.22 23.01 0.69
C LYS A 264 13.53 23.03 -0.67
N LYS A 265 14.18 22.48 -1.73
CA LYS A 265 13.57 22.36 -3.06
C LYS A 265 12.30 21.51 -3.04
N PHE A 266 12.31 20.37 -2.32
CA PHE A 266 11.11 19.56 -2.12
C PHE A 266 10.00 20.36 -1.42
N GLY A 267 10.32 21.06 -0.32
CA GLY A 267 9.37 21.90 0.40
C GLY A 267 8.75 23.00 -0.47
N THR A 268 9.55 23.70 -1.28
CA THR A 268 9.04 24.70 -2.23
C THR A 268 8.11 24.08 -3.26
N LEU A 269 8.49 22.94 -3.84
CA LEU A 269 7.66 22.22 -4.82
C LEU A 269 6.30 21.84 -4.24
N VAL A 270 6.26 21.19 -3.06
CA VAL A 270 4.98 20.77 -2.47
C VAL A 270 4.14 21.94 -1.96
N SER A 271 4.75 23.07 -1.59
CA SER A 271 4.01 24.31 -1.32
C SER A 271 3.31 24.85 -2.56
N ASN A 272 4.01 24.88 -3.70
CA ASN A 272 3.43 25.30 -4.99
C ASN A 272 2.31 24.35 -5.43
N LEU A 273 2.52 23.04 -5.28
CA LEU A 273 1.48 22.03 -5.53
C LEU A 273 0.27 22.26 -4.63
N GLY A 274 0.47 22.58 -3.35
CA GLY A 274 -0.60 22.90 -2.45
C GLY A 274 -1.53 24.01 -2.93
N ILE A 275 -0.99 25.06 -3.56
CA ILE A 275 -1.79 26.17 -4.15
C ILE A 275 -2.66 25.64 -5.32
N VAL A 276 -2.14 24.70 -6.10
CA VAL A 276 -2.92 24.07 -7.19
C VAL A 276 -4.03 23.18 -6.61
N LEU A 277 -3.72 22.49 -5.52
CA LEU A 277 -4.64 21.58 -4.83
C LEU A 277 -5.79 22.34 -4.15
N ASP A 278 -5.59 23.58 -3.71
CA ASP A 278 -6.66 24.43 -3.13
C ASP A 278 -7.84 24.65 -4.10
N LYS A 279 -7.63 24.42 -5.39
CA LYS A 279 -8.67 24.48 -6.43
C LYS A 279 -9.39 23.14 -6.63
N ASN A 280 -8.98 22.10 -5.94
CA ASN A 280 -9.53 20.75 -6.08
C ASN A 280 -10.33 20.39 -4.84
N GLU A 281 -11.64 20.40 -4.96
CA GLU A 281 -12.60 20.11 -3.86
C GLU A 281 -12.43 18.69 -3.25
N LEU A 282 -11.72 17.78 -3.94
CA LEU A 282 -11.47 16.43 -3.44
C LEU A 282 -10.37 16.37 -2.38
N ILE A 283 -9.60 17.46 -2.21
CA ILE A 283 -8.39 17.47 -1.38
C ILE A 283 -8.60 18.27 -0.11
N ASP A 284 -8.46 17.59 1.03
CA ASP A 284 -8.34 18.22 2.33
C ASP A 284 -6.94 18.80 2.53
N ARG A 285 -6.85 20.12 2.64
CA ARG A 285 -5.58 20.82 2.72
C ARG A 285 -4.78 20.50 3.99
N ASP A 286 -5.44 20.35 5.11
CA ASP A 286 -4.78 20.07 6.39
C ASP A 286 -4.14 18.68 6.37
N SER A 287 -4.82 17.70 5.80
CA SER A 287 -4.30 16.33 5.62
C SER A 287 -3.12 16.30 4.65
N PHE A 288 -3.18 17.07 3.55
CA PHE A 288 -2.05 17.21 2.62
C PHE A 288 -0.83 17.81 3.33
N ASP A 289 -1.00 18.93 4.02
CA ASP A 289 0.08 19.62 4.74
C ASP A 289 0.68 18.75 5.86
N LEU A 290 -0.14 17.95 6.53
CA LEU A 290 0.32 16.98 7.53
C LEU A 290 1.21 15.89 6.89
N GLU A 291 0.82 15.35 5.73
CA GLU A 291 1.62 14.35 5.03
C GLU A 291 2.91 14.94 4.45
N VAL A 292 2.87 16.18 3.95
CA VAL A 292 4.08 16.93 3.55
C VAL A 292 5.04 17.05 4.73
N LEU A 293 4.54 17.43 5.89
CA LEU A 293 5.35 17.56 7.10
C LEU A 293 5.98 16.22 7.51
N ARG A 294 5.21 15.13 7.54
CA ARG A 294 5.73 13.78 7.79
C ARG A 294 6.83 13.40 6.81
N THR A 295 6.65 13.73 5.54
CA THR A 295 7.63 13.47 4.48
C THR A 295 8.90 14.30 4.67
N LEU A 296 8.78 15.59 4.99
CA LEU A 296 9.92 16.45 5.30
C LEU A 296 10.70 15.92 6.51
N MET A 297 10.03 15.50 7.56
CA MET A 297 10.69 14.92 8.75
C MET A 297 11.43 13.62 8.41
N LEU A 298 10.85 12.76 7.56
CA LEU A 298 11.53 11.57 7.06
C LEU A 298 12.80 11.94 6.30
N LEU A 299 12.75 12.95 5.41
CA LEU A 299 13.92 13.44 4.69
C LEU A 299 14.97 14.04 5.65
N CYS A 300 14.55 14.80 6.66
CA CYS A 300 15.44 15.35 7.68
C CYS A 300 16.18 14.26 8.49
N SER A 301 15.48 13.19 8.86
CA SER A 301 16.10 12.08 9.61
C SER A 301 17.19 11.35 8.81
N ARG A 302 17.14 11.44 7.48
CA ARG A 302 18.10 10.86 6.53
C ARG A 302 19.13 11.87 6.00
N SER A 303 19.02 13.15 6.40
CA SER A 303 19.88 14.22 5.90
C SER A 303 21.30 14.12 6.43
N THR A 304 22.28 14.48 5.59
CA THR A 304 23.67 14.67 5.98
C THR A 304 23.86 15.82 6.99
N SER A 305 22.93 16.78 7.00
CA SER A 305 22.90 17.93 7.91
C SER A 305 21.59 17.98 8.69
N ARG A 306 21.41 17.03 9.62
CA ARG A 306 20.14 16.82 10.36
C ARG A 306 19.61 18.07 11.05
N ILE A 307 20.48 18.81 11.76
CA ILE A 307 20.09 20.01 12.55
C ILE A 307 19.54 21.11 11.60
N SER A 308 20.29 21.47 10.57
CA SER A 308 19.88 22.50 9.61
C SER A 308 18.59 22.14 8.87
N SER A 309 18.43 20.84 8.54
CA SER A 309 17.26 20.32 7.89
C SER A 309 16.04 20.36 8.81
N PHE A 310 16.22 20.01 10.08
CA PHE A 310 15.16 20.06 11.08
C PHE A 310 14.71 21.48 11.38
N LEU A 311 15.64 22.42 11.52
CA LEU A 311 15.32 23.86 11.66
C LEU A 311 14.49 24.38 10.49
N TYR A 312 14.83 23.98 9.26
CA TYR A 312 14.00 24.30 8.11
C TYR A 312 12.58 23.73 8.22
N CYS A 313 12.41 22.49 8.66
CA CYS A 313 11.07 21.91 8.83
C CYS A 313 10.23 22.66 9.86
N LEU A 314 10.84 23.18 10.93
CA LEU A 314 10.13 23.99 11.93
C LEU A 314 9.65 25.35 11.35
N THR A 315 10.33 25.88 10.35
CA THR A 315 9.98 27.16 9.72
C THR A 315 9.10 27.00 8.48
N TYR A 316 8.87 25.75 8.04
CA TYR A 316 8.20 25.46 6.76
C TYR A 316 6.76 25.98 6.68
N LYS A 317 6.02 25.96 7.80
CA LYS A 317 4.70 26.62 7.95
C LYS A 317 4.44 26.97 9.41
N LYS A 318 3.51 27.90 9.66
CA LYS A 318 2.92 28.09 11.00
C LYS A 318 2.28 26.75 11.42
N LEU A 319 3.00 26.01 12.27
CA LEU A 319 2.55 24.71 12.75
C LEU A 319 1.32 24.90 13.65
N SER A 320 0.20 24.29 13.28
CA SER A 320 -0.94 24.18 14.17
C SER A 320 -0.59 23.30 15.39
N TYR A 321 -1.32 23.45 16.48
CA TYR A 321 -1.14 22.60 17.68
C TYR A 321 -1.23 21.10 17.35
N ASN A 322 -2.14 20.71 16.45
CA ASN A 322 -2.29 19.33 16.00
C ASN A 322 -1.04 18.85 15.24
N ASN A 323 -0.45 19.69 14.41
CA ASN A 323 0.78 19.37 13.68
C ASN A 323 1.98 19.21 14.63
N LEU A 324 2.07 20.00 15.69
CA LEU A 324 3.10 19.85 16.73
C LEU A 324 2.96 18.52 17.46
N LYS A 325 1.75 18.11 17.82
CA LYS A 325 1.48 16.81 18.47
C LYS A 325 1.90 15.62 17.59
N GLU A 326 1.65 15.69 16.31
CA GLU A 326 2.07 14.67 15.33
C GLU A 326 3.61 14.65 15.14
N ILE A 327 4.26 15.81 15.12
CA ILE A 327 5.71 15.92 15.09
C ILE A 327 6.31 15.24 16.31
N PHE A 328 5.79 15.52 17.52
CA PHE A 328 6.24 14.88 18.75
C PHE A 328 6.06 13.37 18.72
N ARG A 329 4.90 12.88 18.25
CA ARG A 329 4.65 11.44 18.08
C ARG A 329 5.63 10.80 17.10
N PHE A 330 5.91 11.46 15.97
CA PHE A 330 6.87 10.97 14.98
C PHE A 330 8.29 10.93 15.55
N ILE A 331 8.74 11.96 16.27
CA ILE A 331 10.06 12.01 16.91
C ILE A 331 10.18 10.88 17.92
N ILE A 332 9.21 10.72 18.83
CA ILE A 332 9.20 9.66 19.84
C ILE A 332 9.25 8.28 19.17
N SER A 333 8.48 8.05 18.10
CA SER A 333 8.46 6.76 17.40
C SER A 333 9.79 6.39 16.71
N ARG A 334 10.74 7.31 16.63
CA ARG A 334 12.07 7.12 16.02
C ARG A 334 13.21 7.07 17.04
N ILE A 335 12.96 7.52 18.25
CA ILE A 335 13.92 7.52 19.35
C ILE A 335 13.74 6.27 20.23
N VAL A 336 12.54 5.73 20.30
CA VAL A 336 12.19 4.46 20.95
C VAL A 336 12.12 3.34 19.89
#